data_d87ebfb5e513b4838c903fbc35787b73
#
_entry.id   d87ebfb5e513b4838c903fbc35787b73
#
_cell.length_a   1.000
_cell.length_b   1.000
_cell.length_c   1.000
_cell.angle_alpha   90.00
_cell.angle_beta   90.00
_cell.angle_gamma   90.00
#
_symmetry.space_group_name_H-M   'P 1'
#
loop_
_entity.id
_entity.type
_entity.pdbx_description
1 polymer ?
#
loop_
_entity_poly.entity_id
_entity_poly.type
_entity_poly.pdbx_seq_one_letter_code
_entity_poly.pdbx_strand_id
1 'polypeptide(L)'
;MMDEGSGQSIYELLTTLWRRERESGELVKLPEDFAQRVQEYIGSVKHYLKVSDRQSLSYELKRAELEAVTSLLNELFRLRLRKILNLVLQESSPENLFDFESRIYLNLLESVKEYRRRVGELMVSVAYRDWREIKSNLIPVYFLREHERIVGPDRKIYGPFKPGDIAVLPPENAKILEMKDVVRVLRVLEPEHGKKGD
;
A
#
# COMPACT_ATOMS: atom_id res chain seq x y z
N MET A 1 26.71 15.70 30.46
CA MET A 1 26.83 15.17 29.11
C MET A 1 27.03 16.35 28.22
N MET A 2 28.24 16.50 27.67
CA MET A 2 28.69 17.69 26.97
C MET A 2 27.95 17.84 25.63
N ASP A 3 27.49 19.05 25.37
CA ASP A 3 26.94 19.48 24.09
C ASP A 3 28.02 19.47 23.00
N GLU A 4 28.11 18.37 22.25
CA GLU A 4 29.02 18.22 21.10
C GLU A 4 28.47 18.88 19.82
N GLY A 5 27.42 19.68 19.90
CA GLY A 5 26.67 20.17 18.72
C GLY A 5 27.14 21.47 18.10
N SER A 6 27.90 22.33 18.80
CA SER A 6 28.10 23.72 18.35
C SER A 6 29.35 24.00 17.49
N GLY A 7 30.17 22.99 17.17
CA GLY A 7 31.41 23.14 16.37
C GLY A 7 31.42 22.38 15.04
N GLN A 8 30.48 21.51 14.78
CA GLN A 8 30.48 20.67 13.58
C GLN A 8 30.03 21.44 12.34
N SER A 9 30.83 21.43 11.27
CA SER A 9 30.44 21.98 9.97
C SER A 9 29.19 21.32 9.45
N ILE A 10 28.34 22.10 8.74
CA ILE A 10 27.13 21.55 8.11
C ILE A 10 27.46 20.41 7.13
N TYR A 11 28.59 20.51 6.45
CA TYR A 11 29.08 19.47 5.54
C TYR A 11 29.40 18.16 6.29
N GLU A 12 30.09 18.25 7.43
CA GLU A 12 30.41 17.08 8.26
C GLU A 12 29.15 16.43 8.84
N LEU A 13 28.21 17.27 9.32
CA LEU A 13 26.92 16.81 9.81
C LEU A 13 26.17 16.01 8.73
N LEU A 14 26.04 16.61 7.56
CA LEU A 14 25.34 15.97 6.43
C LEU A 14 26.03 14.69 5.96
N THR A 15 27.35 14.69 5.89
CA THR A 15 28.15 13.50 5.52
C THR A 15 27.92 12.38 6.52
N THR A 16 27.90 12.70 7.81
CA THR A 16 27.66 11.72 8.87
C THR A 16 26.24 11.16 8.82
N LEU A 17 25.24 12.03 8.67
CA LEU A 17 23.83 11.63 8.56
C LEU A 17 23.58 10.80 7.29
N TRP A 18 24.11 11.22 6.16
CA TRP A 18 24.01 10.48 4.90
C TRP A 18 24.62 9.09 4.99
N ARG A 19 25.81 8.96 5.59
CA ARG A 19 26.47 7.67 5.79
C ARG A 19 25.63 6.75 6.67
N ARG A 20 25.17 7.24 7.82
CA ARG A 20 24.31 6.49 8.74
C ARG A 20 22.99 6.07 8.06
N GLU A 21 22.36 6.98 7.33
CA GLU A 21 21.13 6.69 6.60
C GLU A 21 21.32 5.63 5.52
N ARG A 22 22.48 5.61 4.85
CA ARG A 22 22.82 4.60 3.85
C ARG A 22 23.08 3.22 4.45
N GLU A 23 23.72 3.17 5.61
CA GLU A 23 24.11 1.94 6.29
C GLU A 23 22.99 1.32 7.12
N SER A 24 22.06 2.13 7.61
CA SER A 24 20.92 1.66 8.39
C SER A 24 19.82 1.10 7.48
N GLY A 25 19.13 0.05 7.94
CA GLY A 25 17.87 -0.41 7.35
C GLY A 25 16.69 0.49 7.69
N GLU A 26 16.76 1.21 8.81
CA GLU A 26 15.73 2.07 9.35
C GLU A 26 16.04 3.55 9.12
N LEU A 27 15.04 4.41 9.34
CA LEU A 27 15.22 5.86 9.28
C LEU A 27 16.09 6.34 10.45
N VAL A 28 17.13 7.08 10.17
CA VAL A 28 17.99 7.70 11.18
C VAL A 28 17.29 8.95 11.73
N LYS A 29 17.32 9.11 13.06
CA LYS A 29 16.82 10.32 13.70
C LYS A 29 17.65 11.52 13.30
N LEU A 30 17.03 12.54 12.69
CA LEU A 30 17.68 13.82 12.41
C LEU A 30 17.67 14.69 13.67
N PRO A 31 18.68 15.55 13.88
CA PRO A 31 18.68 16.53 14.96
C PRO A 31 17.46 17.45 14.87
N GLU A 32 16.96 17.91 16.01
CA GLU A 32 15.79 18.81 16.06
C GLU A 32 16.07 20.16 15.38
N ASP A 33 17.30 20.66 15.49
CA ASP A 33 17.77 21.90 14.88
C ASP A 33 18.23 21.73 13.41
N PHE A 34 18.11 20.53 12.83
CA PHE A 34 18.61 20.20 11.50
C PHE A 34 18.15 21.17 10.41
N ALA A 35 16.83 21.43 10.34
CA ALA A 35 16.26 22.33 9.33
C ALA A 35 16.78 23.75 9.48
N GLN A 36 16.85 24.24 10.71
CA GLN A 36 17.33 25.58 11.03
C GLN A 36 18.81 25.74 10.61
N ARG A 37 19.68 24.80 11.00
CA ARG A 37 21.11 24.82 10.63
C ARG A 37 21.32 24.80 9.12
N VAL A 38 20.56 23.99 8.39
CA VAL A 38 20.62 23.96 6.92
C VAL A 38 20.16 25.29 6.31
N GLN A 39 19.08 25.87 6.80
CA GLN A 39 18.54 27.15 6.30
C GLN A 39 19.52 28.30 6.57
N GLU A 40 20.07 28.38 7.77
CA GLU A 40 21.07 29.40 8.16
C GLU A 40 22.31 29.30 7.28
N TYR A 41 22.83 28.08 7.07
CA TYR A 41 23.98 27.87 6.20
C TYR A 41 23.71 28.30 4.77
N ILE A 42 22.61 27.84 4.18
CA ILE A 42 22.24 28.18 2.79
C ILE A 42 22.02 29.71 2.67
N GLY A 43 21.38 30.34 3.67
CA GLY A 43 21.16 31.76 3.71
C GLY A 43 22.46 32.56 3.74
N SER A 44 23.40 32.17 4.61
CA SER A 44 24.71 32.81 4.74
C SER A 44 25.56 32.69 3.47
N VAL A 45 25.59 31.51 2.85
CA VAL A 45 26.31 31.27 1.60
C VAL A 45 25.70 32.05 0.44
N LYS A 46 24.38 32.07 0.31
CA LYS A 46 23.69 32.86 -0.71
C LYS A 46 23.98 34.36 -0.55
N HIS A 47 23.98 34.86 0.69
CA HIS A 47 24.34 36.25 0.96
C HIS A 47 25.79 36.54 0.55
N TYR A 48 26.73 35.68 0.96
CA TYR A 48 28.14 35.80 0.58
C TYR A 48 28.31 35.83 -0.94
N LEU A 49 27.72 34.91 -1.68
CA LEU A 49 27.78 34.83 -3.14
C LEU A 49 27.17 36.06 -3.84
N LYS A 50 26.18 36.70 -3.21
CA LYS A 50 25.54 37.92 -3.78
C LYS A 50 26.46 39.14 -3.72
N VAL A 51 27.28 39.27 -2.67
CA VAL A 51 28.13 40.46 -2.44
C VAL A 51 29.59 40.27 -2.85
N SER A 52 30.04 39.05 -3.12
CA SER A 52 31.39 38.72 -3.48
C SER A 52 31.68 38.92 -4.97
N ASP A 53 32.94 39.24 -5.28
CA ASP A 53 33.38 39.27 -6.66
C ASP A 53 33.32 37.88 -7.29
N ARG A 54 32.58 37.76 -8.39
CA ARG A 54 32.38 36.50 -9.12
C ARG A 54 33.65 35.93 -9.76
N GLN A 55 34.68 36.74 -9.94
CA GLN A 55 35.97 36.30 -10.50
C GLN A 55 36.97 35.87 -9.42
N SER A 56 36.58 35.96 -8.16
CA SER A 56 37.45 35.56 -7.05
C SER A 56 37.40 34.04 -6.85
N LEU A 57 38.58 33.46 -6.54
CA LEU A 57 38.68 32.06 -6.16
C LEU A 57 37.77 31.69 -4.97
N SER A 58 37.64 32.64 -4.04
CA SER A 58 36.78 32.45 -2.85
C SER A 58 35.31 32.28 -3.22
N TYR A 59 34.86 32.99 -4.26
CA TYR A 59 33.50 32.83 -4.79
C TYR A 59 33.32 31.43 -5.37
N GLU A 60 34.22 30.96 -6.21
CA GLU A 60 34.12 29.63 -6.83
C GLU A 60 34.17 28.50 -5.78
N LEU A 61 35.08 28.61 -4.79
CA LEU A 61 35.14 27.64 -3.69
C LEU A 61 33.81 27.58 -2.89
N LYS A 62 33.25 28.76 -2.56
CA LYS A 62 32.02 28.83 -1.78
C LYS A 62 30.79 28.32 -2.58
N ARG A 63 30.81 28.55 -3.87
CA ARG A 63 29.81 27.97 -4.79
C ARG A 63 29.91 26.44 -4.85
N ALA A 64 31.11 25.90 -5.02
CA ALA A 64 31.35 24.47 -5.04
C ALA A 64 30.97 23.80 -3.72
N GLU A 65 31.24 24.44 -2.57
CA GLU A 65 30.80 23.99 -1.26
C GLU A 65 29.27 23.93 -1.17
N LEU A 66 28.58 24.95 -1.64
CA LEU A 66 27.09 24.96 -1.67
C LEU A 66 26.53 23.85 -2.55
N GLU A 67 27.14 23.63 -3.72
CA GLU A 67 26.73 22.55 -4.64
C GLU A 67 26.92 21.18 -3.97
N ALA A 68 28.04 20.96 -3.26
CA ALA A 68 28.31 19.72 -2.52
C ALA A 68 27.31 19.50 -1.39
N VAL A 69 27.04 20.53 -0.58
CA VAL A 69 26.04 20.47 0.49
C VAL A 69 24.63 20.18 -0.06
N THR A 70 24.24 20.84 -1.14
CA THR A 70 22.95 20.62 -1.78
C THR A 70 22.84 19.19 -2.33
N SER A 71 23.90 18.66 -2.92
CA SER A 71 23.94 17.28 -3.41
C SER A 71 23.78 16.27 -2.28
N LEU A 72 24.50 16.45 -1.16
CA LEU A 72 24.38 15.60 0.03
C LEU A 72 22.96 15.63 0.63
N LEU A 73 22.35 16.80 0.70
CA LEU A 73 20.96 16.95 1.16
C LEU A 73 20.00 16.15 0.27
N ASN A 74 20.10 16.33 -1.04
CA ASN A 74 19.26 15.63 -1.99
C ASN A 74 19.41 14.10 -1.88
N GLU A 75 20.66 13.63 -1.75
CA GLU A 75 20.92 12.19 -1.58
C GLU A 75 20.38 11.66 -0.26
N LEU A 76 20.55 12.38 0.85
CA LEU A 76 20.02 12.02 2.16
C LEU A 76 18.49 11.85 2.09
N PHE A 77 17.78 12.87 1.58
CA PHE A 77 16.31 12.80 1.51
C PHE A 77 15.81 11.80 0.46
N ARG A 78 16.59 11.53 -0.58
CA ARG A 78 16.29 10.46 -1.54
C ARG A 78 16.35 9.07 -0.89
N LEU A 79 17.37 8.82 -0.06
CA LEU A 79 17.49 7.58 0.72
C LEU A 79 16.32 7.43 1.70
N ARG A 80 16.00 8.51 2.43
CA ARG A 80 14.88 8.52 3.39
C ARG A 80 13.54 8.27 2.69
N LEU A 81 13.28 8.97 1.58
CA LEU A 81 12.04 8.77 0.81
C LEU A 81 11.88 7.32 0.35
N ARG A 82 12.96 6.68 -0.10
CA ARG A 82 12.91 5.25 -0.49
C ARG A 82 12.50 4.36 0.68
N LYS A 83 13.05 4.60 1.88
CA LYS A 83 12.65 3.86 3.09
C LYS A 83 11.20 4.13 3.47
N ILE A 84 10.76 5.38 3.43
CA ILE A 84 9.38 5.79 3.70
C ILE A 84 8.42 5.05 2.74
N LEU A 85 8.72 5.00 1.44
CA LEU A 85 7.91 4.28 0.46
C LEU A 85 7.83 2.78 0.77
N ASN A 86 8.94 2.16 1.18
CA ASN A 86 8.94 0.76 1.59
C ASN A 86 8.07 0.52 2.83
N LEU A 87 8.15 1.40 3.84
CA LEU A 87 7.31 1.33 5.04
C LEU A 87 5.82 1.51 4.71
N VAL A 88 5.48 2.42 3.79
CA VAL A 88 4.11 2.60 3.28
C VAL A 88 3.60 1.33 2.61
N LEU A 89 4.42 0.69 1.75
CA LEU A 89 4.02 -0.55 1.06
C LEU A 89 3.83 -1.72 2.02
N GLN A 90 4.58 -1.75 3.13
CA GLN A 90 4.48 -2.76 4.18
C GLN A 90 3.42 -2.41 5.24
N GLU A 91 2.83 -1.21 5.19
CA GLU A 91 1.92 -0.66 6.20
C GLU A 91 2.52 -0.67 7.63
N SER A 92 3.85 -0.56 7.68
CA SER A 92 4.60 -0.58 8.94
C SER A 92 4.67 0.82 9.55
N SER A 93 4.53 0.91 10.87
CA SER A 93 4.64 2.19 11.57
C SER A 93 6.07 2.71 11.55
N PRO A 94 6.34 3.89 10.98
CA PRO A 94 7.68 4.44 10.91
C PRO A 94 8.08 5.11 12.22
N GLU A 95 9.35 4.93 12.57
CA GLU A 95 10.03 5.72 13.60
C GLU A 95 10.94 6.75 12.96
N ASN A 96 11.31 7.80 13.71
CA ASN A 96 12.28 8.83 13.29
C ASN A 96 11.95 9.59 12.00
N LEU A 97 10.65 9.74 11.69
CA LEU A 97 10.22 10.65 10.64
C LEU A 97 10.53 12.11 11.02
N PHE A 98 10.99 12.88 10.05
CA PHE A 98 11.13 14.32 10.20
C PHE A 98 9.76 15.01 10.03
N ASP A 99 9.60 16.22 10.55
CA ASP A 99 8.28 16.90 10.66
C ASP A 99 7.39 16.78 9.43
N PHE A 100 7.90 17.21 8.26
CA PHE A 100 7.11 17.17 7.03
C PHE A 100 6.93 15.74 6.47
N GLU A 101 7.83 14.81 6.81
CA GLU A 101 7.77 13.43 6.34
C GLU A 101 6.58 12.68 6.94
N SER A 102 6.18 13.01 8.17
CA SER A 102 5.04 12.41 8.83
C SER A 102 3.73 12.62 8.05
N ARG A 103 3.52 13.84 7.56
CA ARG A 103 2.35 14.16 6.74
C ARG A 103 2.40 13.44 5.38
N ILE A 104 3.58 13.40 4.76
CA ILE A 104 3.77 12.72 3.47
C ILE A 104 3.52 11.23 3.63
N TYR A 105 4.04 10.61 4.70
CA TYR A 105 3.82 9.20 5.00
C TYR A 105 2.32 8.87 5.11
N LEU A 106 1.56 9.64 5.88
CA LEU A 106 0.11 9.43 6.05
C LEU A 106 -0.65 9.54 4.74
N ASN A 107 -0.36 10.54 3.93
CA ASN A 107 -1.00 10.74 2.63
C ASN A 107 -0.70 9.59 1.66
N LEU A 108 0.55 9.13 1.63
CA LEU A 108 0.97 8.00 0.80
C LEU A 108 0.31 6.70 1.26
N LEU A 109 0.23 6.47 2.57
CA LEU A 109 -0.42 5.30 3.16
C LEU A 109 -1.91 5.25 2.79
N GLU A 110 -2.61 6.38 2.90
CA GLU A 110 -4.01 6.50 2.50
C GLU A 110 -4.19 6.19 1.00
N SER A 111 -3.32 6.76 0.16
CA SER A 111 -3.34 6.53 -1.29
C SER A 111 -3.11 5.06 -1.66
N VAL A 112 -2.18 4.38 -0.98
CA VAL A 112 -1.92 2.95 -1.20
C VAL A 112 -3.09 2.10 -0.72
N LYS A 113 -3.70 2.41 0.43
CA LYS A 113 -4.90 1.72 0.92
C LYS A 113 -6.07 1.89 -0.04
N GLU A 114 -6.31 3.09 -0.53
CA GLU A 114 -7.35 3.36 -1.52
C GLU A 114 -7.10 2.60 -2.83
N TYR A 115 -5.85 2.57 -3.33
CA TYR A 115 -5.49 1.78 -4.51
C TYR A 115 -5.81 0.30 -4.30
N ARG A 116 -5.38 -0.30 -3.17
CA ARG A 116 -5.66 -1.71 -2.85
C ARG A 116 -7.15 -2.00 -2.74
N ARG A 117 -7.91 -1.08 -2.14
CA ARG A 117 -9.38 -1.18 -2.06
C ARG A 117 -10.01 -1.25 -3.45
N ARG A 118 -9.61 -0.34 -4.35
CA ARG A 118 -10.14 -0.32 -5.73
C ARG A 118 -9.76 -1.56 -6.53
N VAL A 119 -8.54 -2.04 -6.37
CA VAL A 119 -8.14 -3.32 -6.98
C VAL A 119 -8.97 -4.47 -6.46
N GLY A 120 -9.21 -4.51 -5.13
CA GLY A 120 -10.10 -5.51 -4.53
C GLY A 120 -11.53 -5.45 -5.09
N GLU A 121 -12.10 -4.25 -5.24
CA GLU A 121 -13.43 -4.06 -5.85
C GLU A 121 -13.48 -4.52 -7.31
N LEU A 122 -12.43 -4.28 -8.09
CA LEU A 122 -12.33 -4.79 -9.46
C LEU A 122 -12.32 -6.32 -9.48
N MET A 123 -11.55 -6.96 -8.60
CA MET A 123 -11.51 -8.42 -8.50
C MET A 123 -12.87 -9.00 -8.10
N VAL A 124 -13.53 -8.40 -7.13
CA VAL A 124 -14.90 -8.80 -6.72
C VAL A 124 -15.89 -8.58 -7.87
N SER A 125 -15.81 -7.47 -8.60
CA SER A 125 -16.71 -7.20 -9.73
C SER A 125 -16.51 -8.17 -10.88
N VAL A 126 -15.27 -8.62 -11.14
CA VAL A 126 -14.96 -9.64 -12.15
C VAL A 126 -15.49 -11.00 -11.70
N ALA A 127 -15.27 -11.39 -10.45
CA ALA A 127 -15.83 -12.61 -9.89
C ALA A 127 -17.36 -12.58 -9.90
N TYR A 128 -17.99 -11.43 -9.58
CA TYR A 128 -19.44 -11.26 -9.63
C TYR A 128 -20.00 -11.24 -11.06
N ARG A 129 -19.23 -10.77 -12.06
CA ARG A 129 -19.64 -10.87 -13.48
C ARG A 129 -19.63 -12.31 -13.95
N ASP A 130 -18.61 -13.08 -13.64
CA ASP A 130 -18.56 -14.51 -13.95
C ASP A 130 -19.72 -15.27 -13.28
N TRP A 131 -20.06 -14.94 -12.02
CA TRP A 131 -21.20 -15.53 -11.34
C TRP A 131 -22.56 -15.04 -11.88
N ARG A 132 -22.66 -13.83 -12.41
CA ARG A 132 -23.90 -13.30 -13.03
C ARG A 132 -24.06 -13.74 -14.48
N GLU A 133 -22.98 -13.98 -15.20
CA GLU A 133 -23.02 -14.58 -16.54
C GLU A 133 -23.23 -16.09 -16.47
N ILE A 134 -22.81 -16.76 -15.40
CA ILE A 134 -23.32 -18.06 -14.96
C ILE A 134 -24.67 -17.88 -14.23
N LYS A 135 -25.53 -17.04 -14.76
CA LYS A 135 -26.98 -17.20 -14.58
C LYS A 135 -27.45 -18.39 -15.42
N SER A 136 -26.77 -19.51 -15.28
CA SER A 136 -27.46 -20.77 -15.32
C SER A 136 -28.34 -20.73 -14.06
N ASN A 137 -29.57 -20.91 -14.25
CA ASN A 137 -30.64 -21.06 -13.27
C ASN A 137 -30.37 -22.26 -12.33
N LEU A 138 -29.10 -22.40 -11.85
CA LEU A 138 -28.63 -23.53 -11.07
C LEU A 138 -28.75 -23.21 -9.57
N ILE A 139 -29.20 -24.16 -8.80
CA ILE A 139 -29.42 -24.04 -7.36
C ILE A 139 -28.38 -24.85 -6.63
N PRO A 140 -27.61 -24.27 -5.66
CA PRO A 140 -26.68 -25.03 -4.84
C PRO A 140 -27.46 -25.95 -3.88
N VAL A 141 -27.05 -27.20 -3.86
CA VAL A 141 -27.64 -28.25 -3.04
C VAL A 141 -26.61 -29.05 -2.30
N TYR A 142 -26.97 -29.53 -1.12
CA TYR A 142 -26.16 -30.45 -0.30
C TYR A 142 -26.85 -31.83 -0.33
N PHE A 143 -26.08 -32.88 -0.68
CA PHE A 143 -26.61 -34.26 -0.77
C PHE A 143 -26.65 -34.93 0.61
N LEU A 144 -27.86 -35.39 0.97
CA LEU A 144 -28.10 -36.14 2.21
C LEU A 144 -27.92 -37.64 1.99
N ARG A 145 -28.16 -38.11 0.76
CA ARG A 145 -28.07 -39.54 0.39
C ARG A 145 -27.31 -39.69 -0.91
N GLU A 146 -26.81 -40.91 -1.13
CA GLU A 146 -26.19 -41.28 -2.39
C GLU A 146 -27.22 -41.20 -3.52
N HIS A 147 -26.81 -40.71 -4.67
CA HIS A 147 -27.65 -40.62 -5.86
C HIS A 147 -26.83 -40.85 -7.13
N GLU A 148 -27.43 -41.64 -8.02
CA GLU A 148 -26.86 -41.91 -9.33
C GLU A 148 -26.82 -40.68 -10.23
N ARG A 149 -26.26 -40.83 -11.43
CA ARG A 149 -26.21 -39.75 -12.43
C ARG A 149 -27.62 -39.32 -12.83
N ILE A 150 -27.81 -37.98 -12.91
CA ILE A 150 -29.09 -37.35 -13.34
C ILE A 150 -28.83 -36.55 -14.61
N VAL A 151 -29.81 -36.56 -15.50
CA VAL A 151 -29.80 -35.69 -16.69
C VAL A 151 -30.62 -34.44 -16.37
N GLY A 152 -30.03 -33.27 -16.58
CA GLY A 152 -30.73 -32.00 -16.42
C GLY A 152 -31.57 -31.62 -17.64
N PRO A 153 -32.49 -30.63 -17.53
CA PRO A 153 -33.25 -30.10 -18.66
C PRO A 153 -32.30 -29.42 -19.70
N ASP A 154 -31.12 -29.05 -19.31
CA ASP A 154 -30.02 -28.55 -20.17
C ASP A 154 -29.25 -29.67 -20.91
N ARG A 155 -29.73 -30.92 -20.80
CA ARG A 155 -29.15 -32.16 -21.37
C ARG A 155 -27.75 -32.46 -20.85
N LYS A 156 -27.30 -31.86 -19.75
CA LYS A 156 -26.06 -32.21 -19.09
C LYS A 156 -26.28 -33.33 -18.08
N ILE A 157 -25.20 -34.11 -17.87
CA ILE A 157 -25.19 -35.20 -16.89
C ILE A 157 -24.52 -34.66 -15.60
N TYR A 158 -25.21 -34.85 -14.48
CA TYR A 158 -24.74 -34.46 -13.14
C TYR A 158 -24.57 -35.72 -12.29
N GLY A 159 -23.49 -35.78 -11.51
CA GLY A 159 -23.19 -36.90 -10.62
C GLY A 159 -22.29 -37.99 -11.22
N PRO A 160 -22.15 -39.14 -10.54
CA PRO A 160 -22.90 -39.56 -9.33
C PRO A 160 -22.52 -38.74 -8.09
N PHE A 161 -23.37 -38.76 -7.06
CA PHE A 161 -23.20 -38.01 -5.84
C PHE A 161 -23.24 -38.90 -4.60
N LYS A 162 -22.43 -38.53 -3.58
CA LYS A 162 -22.37 -39.21 -2.29
C LYS A 162 -22.97 -38.31 -1.18
N PRO A 163 -23.40 -38.88 -0.05
CA PRO A 163 -23.79 -38.10 1.10
C PRO A 163 -22.64 -37.16 1.51
N GLY A 164 -22.93 -35.86 1.71
CA GLY A 164 -21.93 -34.83 2.02
C GLY A 164 -21.48 -34.00 0.82
N ASP A 165 -21.77 -34.41 -0.41
CA ASP A 165 -21.40 -33.65 -1.60
C ASP A 165 -22.21 -32.36 -1.73
N ILE A 166 -21.54 -31.29 -2.21
CA ILE A 166 -22.18 -30.03 -2.59
C ILE A 166 -22.08 -29.91 -4.11
N ALA A 167 -23.22 -29.67 -4.75
CA ALA A 167 -23.29 -29.49 -6.18
C ALA A 167 -24.28 -28.37 -6.56
N VAL A 168 -24.18 -27.88 -7.78
CA VAL A 168 -25.14 -26.95 -8.36
C VAL A 168 -26.00 -27.67 -9.42
N LEU A 169 -27.33 -27.64 -9.25
CA LEU A 169 -28.26 -28.36 -10.10
C LEU A 169 -29.30 -27.41 -10.73
N PRO A 170 -29.83 -27.77 -11.92
CA PRO A 170 -31.00 -27.08 -12.46
C PRO A 170 -32.15 -27.04 -11.45
N PRO A 171 -32.96 -25.95 -11.38
CA PRO A 171 -34.01 -25.77 -10.39
C PRO A 171 -35.02 -26.93 -10.35
N GLU A 172 -35.34 -27.49 -11.51
CA GLU A 172 -36.25 -28.61 -11.63
C GLU A 172 -35.69 -29.88 -10.96
N ASN A 173 -34.41 -30.20 -11.23
CA ASN A 173 -33.73 -31.31 -10.60
C ASN A 173 -33.56 -31.10 -9.09
N ALA A 174 -33.14 -29.91 -8.66
CA ALA A 174 -32.99 -29.57 -7.25
C ALA A 174 -34.32 -29.73 -6.49
N LYS A 175 -35.44 -29.23 -7.03
CA LYS A 175 -36.76 -29.33 -6.43
C LYS A 175 -37.25 -30.80 -6.31
N ILE A 176 -37.05 -31.58 -7.35
CA ILE A 176 -37.47 -33.01 -7.35
C ILE A 176 -36.67 -33.78 -6.30
N LEU A 177 -35.35 -33.54 -6.21
CA LEU A 177 -34.49 -34.23 -5.24
C LEU A 177 -34.74 -33.76 -3.80
N GLU A 178 -35.08 -32.49 -3.59
CA GLU A 178 -35.49 -31.96 -2.29
C GLU A 178 -36.82 -32.60 -1.82
N MET A 179 -37.80 -32.73 -2.71
CA MET A 179 -39.08 -33.41 -2.40
C MET A 179 -38.91 -34.89 -2.06
N LYS A 180 -37.79 -35.51 -2.50
CA LYS A 180 -37.45 -36.92 -2.19
C LYS A 180 -36.51 -37.04 -0.98
N ASP A 181 -36.21 -35.97 -0.27
CA ASP A 181 -35.28 -35.93 0.86
C ASP A 181 -33.86 -36.45 0.49
N VAL A 182 -33.47 -36.30 -0.77
CA VAL A 182 -32.12 -36.65 -1.25
C VAL A 182 -31.13 -35.50 -1.08
N VAL A 183 -31.61 -34.26 -1.26
CA VAL A 183 -30.79 -33.05 -1.13
C VAL A 183 -31.46 -32.02 -0.24
N ARG A 184 -30.66 -31.09 0.26
CA ARG A 184 -31.12 -29.84 0.90
C ARG A 184 -30.63 -28.65 0.09
N VAL A 185 -31.52 -27.75 -0.28
CA VAL A 185 -31.16 -26.50 -0.96
C VAL A 185 -30.38 -25.59 0.00
N LEU A 186 -29.20 -25.14 -0.43
CA LEU A 186 -28.40 -24.17 0.30
C LEU A 186 -28.86 -22.76 -0.07
N ARG A 187 -29.49 -22.06 0.87
CA ARG A 187 -29.82 -20.63 0.70
C ARG A 187 -28.62 -19.82 1.04
N VAL A 188 -27.94 -19.23 0.03
CA VAL A 188 -26.94 -18.23 0.25
C VAL A 188 -27.69 -16.96 0.66
N LEU A 189 -27.42 -16.47 1.88
CA LEU A 189 -27.95 -15.20 2.35
C LEU A 189 -27.39 -14.10 1.43
N GLU A 190 -28.25 -13.46 0.65
CA GLU A 190 -27.89 -12.24 -0.06
C GLU A 190 -27.59 -11.17 1.00
N PRO A 191 -26.48 -10.44 0.89
CA PRO A 191 -26.25 -9.29 1.76
C PRO A 191 -27.39 -8.30 1.55
N GLU A 192 -28.09 -7.93 2.62
CA GLU A 192 -29.15 -6.92 2.59
C GLU A 192 -28.60 -5.64 1.96
N HIS A 193 -29.04 -5.32 0.76
CA HIS A 193 -28.84 -4.01 0.19
C HIS A 193 -29.60 -3.01 1.06
N GLY A 194 -28.86 -2.24 1.84
CA GLY A 194 -29.39 -1.16 2.66
C GLY A 194 -30.38 -0.35 1.84
N LYS A 195 -31.63 -0.30 2.33
CA LYS A 195 -32.66 0.60 1.84
C LYS A 195 -32.09 2.00 1.86
N LYS A 196 -31.93 2.61 0.68
CA LYS A 196 -31.79 4.07 0.59
C LYS A 196 -33.07 4.64 1.19
N GLY A 197 -32.94 5.25 2.36
CA GLY A 197 -34.00 6.09 2.92
C GLY A 197 -34.21 7.30 2.01
N ASP A 198 -35.45 7.60 1.76
CA ASP A 198 -35.94 8.85 1.20
C ASP A 198 -35.54 10.05 2.03
#